data_65a482b8c921770cc63188331b7193f7
#
_entry.id   65a482b8c921770cc63188331b7193f7
#
_cell.length_a   1.000
_cell.length_b   1.000
_cell.length_c   1.000
_cell.angle_alpha   90.00
_cell.angle_beta   90.00
_cell.angle_gamma   90.00
#
_symmetry.space_group_name_H-M   'P 1'
#
loop_
_entity.id
_entity.type
_entity.pdbx_description
1 polymer ?
#
loop_
_entity_poly.entity_id
_entity_poly.type
_entity_poly.pdbx_seq_one_letter_code
_entity_poly.pdbx_strand_id
1 'polypeptide(L)'
;MTEHVTAWAPLEEVIPADVLKAEVRTWAKRIGVKPRTVTVRAMKRKWGSCTTKGNLTFNSDLLGRPADFRARVIVEELLHLKVPNHGKLFKALLKSYLAEGEG
;
A
#
# COMPACT_ATOMS: atom_id res chain seq x y z
N MET A 1 -3.77 -18.20 28.28
CA MET A 1 -3.99 -18.10 27.57
C MET A 1 -3.86 -18.02 26.71
N THR A 2 -3.91 -18.13 26.83
CA THR A 2 -3.97 -18.08 26.03
C THR A 2 -3.99 -17.67 25.09
N GLU A 3 -3.98 -17.76 25.28
CA GLU A 3 -4.10 -17.50 24.43
C GLU A 3 -3.99 -16.93 23.61
N HIS A 4 -3.61 -17.04 23.92
CA HIS A 4 -3.54 -16.51 23.07
C HIS A 4 -3.12 -16.21 22.22
N VAL A 5 -2.90 -16.38 22.48
CA VAL A 5 -2.57 -16.25 21.67
C VAL A 5 -2.28 -16.07 20.54
N THR A 6 -2.07 -16.26 20.28
CA THR A 6 -1.80 -16.30 19.14
C THR A 6 -2.41 -15.83 18.30
N ALA A 7 -2.92 -16.29 18.41
CA ALA A 7 -3.80 -16.02 17.49
C ALA A 7 -4.26 -14.68 17.45
N TRP A 8 -3.94 -14.08 17.92
CA TRP A 8 -4.35 -12.79 17.92
C TRP A 8 -3.32 -11.94 17.28
N ALA A 9 -3.16 -12.10 16.06
CA ALA A 9 -2.69 -10.98 15.38
C ALA A 9 -3.46 -9.86 15.98
N PRO A 10 -2.85 -9.05 16.64
CA PRO A 10 -3.55 -8.07 17.41
C PRO A 10 -4.56 -7.39 16.54
N LEU A 11 -5.77 -7.34 16.99
CA LEU A 11 -6.81 -6.64 16.28
C LEU A 11 -6.39 -5.22 15.96
N GLU A 12 -5.50 -4.67 16.74
CA GLU A 12 -4.99 -3.33 16.49
C GLU A 12 -4.13 -3.25 15.24
N GLU A 13 -3.72 -4.39 14.66
CA GLU A 13 -3.01 -4.37 13.38
C GLU A 13 -3.96 -4.47 12.20
N VAL A 14 -5.23 -4.74 12.44
CA VAL A 14 -6.22 -4.79 11.38
C VAL A 14 -6.88 -3.43 11.28
N ILE A 15 -6.78 -2.81 10.11
CA ILE A 15 -7.34 -1.48 9.90
C ILE A 15 -8.57 -1.54 8.99
N PRO A 16 -9.50 -0.59 9.13
CA PRO A 16 -10.62 -0.49 8.19
C PRO A 16 -10.15 -0.08 6.80
N ALA A 17 -10.95 -0.41 5.79
CA ALA A 17 -10.64 -0.03 4.42
C ALA A 17 -10.47 1.48 4.26
N ASP A 18 -11.27 2.27 4.98
CA ASP A 18 -11.17 3.73 4.92
C ASP A 18 -9.81 4.23 5.36
N VAL A 19 -9.22 3.57 6.37
CA VAL A 19 -7.89 3.93 6.86
C VAL A 19 -6.84 3.63 5.79
N LEU A 20 -6.95 2.47 5.13
CA LEU A 20 -6.03 2.13 4.05
C LEU A 20 -6.14 3.16 2.91
N LYS A 21 -7.35 3.53 2.53
CA LYS A 21 -7.55 4.53 1.48
C LYS A 21 -6.94 5.88 1.87
N ALA A 22 -7.04 6.25 3.14
CA ALA A 22 -6.41 7.48 3.63
C ALA A 22 -4.89 7.40 3.56
N GLU A 23 -4.32 6.24 3.88
CA GLU A 23 -2.88 6.03 3.74
C GLU A 23 -2.45 6.19 2.28
N VAL A 24 -3.24 5.64 1.36
CA VAL A 24 -2.95 5.76 -0.07
C VAL A 24 -2.94 7.23 -0.49
N ARG A 25 -3.92 8.00 -0.04
CA ARG A 25 -3.99 9.42 -0.41
C ARG A 25 -2.85 10.23 0.17
N THR A 26 -2.43 9.91 1.39
CA THR A 26 -1.29 10.58 2.03
C THR A 26 -0.02 10.30 1.23
N TRP A 27 0.21 9.05 0.85
CA TRP A 27 1.37 8.69 0.04
C TRP A 27 1.31 9.34 -1.34
N ALA A 28 0.10 9.38 -1.95
CA ALA A 28 -0.06 9.98 -3.27
C ALA A 28 0.35 11.45 -3.26
N LYS A 29 0.00 12.18 -2.21
CA LYS A 29 0.42 13.58 -2.07
C LYS A 29 1.93 13.70 -1.96
N ARG A 30 2.54 12.84 -1.17
CA ARG A 30 3.99 12.87 -0.96
C ARG A 30 4.75 12.56 -2.24
N ILE A 31 4.26 11.58 -3.00
CA ILE A 31 4.89 11.17 -4.26
C ILE A 31 4.59 12.17 -5.37
N GLY A 32 3.48 12.90 -5.26
CA GLY A 32 3.09 13.87 -6.27
C GLY A 32 2.29 13.26 -7.41
N VAL A 33 1.47 12.25 -7.11
CA VAL A 33 0.60 11.61 -8.11
C VAL A 33 -0.85 11.71 -7.66
N LYS A 34 -1.76 11.59 -8.63
CA LYS A 34 -3.19 11.70 -8.36
C LYS A 34 -3.91 10.46 -8.89
N PRO A 35 -4.09 9.44 -8.04
CA PRO A 35 -4.86 8.27 -8.46
C PRO A 35 -6.31 8.68 -8.77
N ARG A 36 -6.87 8.07 -9.78
CA ARG A 36 -8.25 8.34 -10.17
C ARG A 36 -9.22 7.68 -9.21
N THR A 37 -9.00 6.40 -8.90
CA THR A 37 -9.84 5.66 -7.96
C THR A 37 -8.97 4.80 -7.08
N VAL A 38 -9.46 4.53 -5.87
CA VAL A 38 -8.80 3.62 -4.92
C VAL A 38 -9.86 2.65 -4.45
N THR A 39 -9.68 1.36 -4.75
CA THR A 39 -10.62 0.30 -4.41
C THR A 39 -9.91 -0.75 -3.54
N VAL A 40 -10.62 -1.29 -2.56
CA VAL A 40 -10.12 -2.38 -1.73
C VAL A 40 -11.05 -3.56 -1.93
N ARG A 41 -10.50 -4.69 -2.35
CA ARG A 41 -11.29 -5.91 -2.55
C ARG A 41 -10.39 -7.13 -2.49
N ALA A 42 -10.99 -8.31 -2.36
CA ALA A 42 -10.22 -9.55 -2.33
C ALA A 42 -9.54 -9.77 -3.69
N MET A 43 -8.28 -10.15 -3.63
CA MET A 43 -7.48 -10.48 -4.82
C MET A 43 -6.75 -11.80 -4.54
N LYS A 44 -6.55 -12.60 -5.59
CA LYS A 44 -5.99 -13.94 -5.37
C LYS A 44 -4.46 -14.00 -5.37
N ARG A 45 -3.81 -13.21 -6.20
CA ARG A 45 -2.37 -13.36 -6.42
C ARG A 45 -1.57 -12.07 -6.29
N LYS A 46 -2.22 -11.00 -5.92
CA LYS A 46 -1.58 -9.71 -5.87
C LYS A 46 -1.94 -8.99 -4.60
N TRP A 47 -1.06 -8.11 -4.17
CA TRP A 47 -1.36 -7.20 -3.08
C TRP A 47 -1.98 -5.92 -3.59
N GLY A 48 -1.72 -5.56 -4.84
CA GLY A 48 -2.29 -4.37 -5.45
C GLY A 48 -2.12 -4.38 -6.95
N SER A 49 -2.80 -3.46 -7.62
CA SER A 49 -2.66 -3.25 -9.04
C SER A 49 -2.94 -1.80 -9.39
N CYS A 50 -2.42 -1.36 -10.52
CA CYS A 50 -2.58 0.01 -10.99
C CYS A 50 -2.78 -0.02 -12.50
N THR A 51 -3.85 0.63 -12.97
CA THR A 51 -4.06 0.75 -14.41
C THR A 51 -3.40 2.03 -14.92
N THR A 52 -3.18 2.09 -16.23
CA THR A 52 -2.61 3.30 -16.84
C THR A 52 -3.50 4.51 -16.67
N LYS A 53 -4.79 4.30 -16.40
CA LYS A 53 -5.73 5.40 -16.16
C LYS A 53 -5.72 5.91 -14.73
N GLY A 54 -4.92 5.29 -13.87
CA GLY A 54 -4.83 5.73 -12.48
C GLY A 54 -5.81 5.06 -11.54
N ASN A 55 -6.38 3.93 -11.93
CA ASN A 55 -7.28 3.17 -11.06
C ASN A 55 -6.47 2.18 -10.25
N LEU A 56 -6.48 2.34 -8.94
CA LEU A 56 -5.76 1.48 -8.02
C LEU A 56 -6.69 0.51 -7.33
N THR A 57 -6.24 -0.74 -7.19
CA THR A 57 -6.95 -1.76 -6.43
C THR A 57 -5.97 -2.37 -5.44
N PHE A 58 -6.39 -2.51 -4.20
CA PHE A 58 -5.59 -3.13 -3.14
C PHE A 58 -6.33 -4.34 -2.58
N ASN A 59 -5.55 -5.37 -2.27
CA ASN A 59 -6.08 -6.60 -1.71
C ASN A 59 -6.59 -6.33 -0.29
N SER A 60 -7.81 -6.78 0.01
CA SER A 60 -8.37 -6.62 1.35
C SER A 60 -7.53 -7.32 2.42
N ASP A 61 -6.75 -8.33 2.07
CA ASP A 61 -5.84 -8.98 3.01
C ASP A 61 -4.75 -8.02 3.50
N LEU A 62 -4.52 -6.93 2.76
CA LEU A 62 -3.55 -5.91 3.16
C LEU A 62 -3.97 -5.23 4.46
N LEU A 63 -5.26 -5.21 4.76
CA LEU A 63 -5.78 -4.59 5.98
C LEU A 63 -5.25 -5.26 7.25
N GLY A 64 -4.84 -6.51 7.17
CA GLY A 64 -4.27 -7.24 8.29
C GLY A 64 -2.75 -7.31 8.29
N ARG A 65 -2.08 -6.57 7.42
CA ARG A 65 -0.62 -6.57 7.36
C ARG A 65 -0.04 -5.38 8.12
N PRO A 66 1.22 -5.49 8.56
CA PRO A 66 1.85 -4.38 9.29
C PRO A 66 1.95 -3.11 8.44
N ALA A 67 2.07 -1.98 9.11
CA ALA A 67 2.10 -0.68 8.45
C ALA A 67 3.24 -0.54 7.43
N ASP A 68 4.41 -1.09 7.73
CA ASP A 68 5.54 -1.02 6.81
C ASP A 68 5.28 -1.85 5.54
N PHE A 69 4.63 -3.00 5.69
CA PHE A 69 4.26 -3.82 4.54
C PHE A 69 3.23 -3.08 3.67
N ARG A 70 2.21 -2.48 4.32
CA ARG A 70 1.20 -1.71 3.59
C ARG A 70 1.84 -0.55 2.83
N ALA A 71 2.74 0.17 3.49
CA ALA A 71 3.41 1.31 2.86
C ALA A 71 4.18 0.88 1.61
N ARG A 72 4.87 -0.24 1.68
CA ARG A 72 5.62 -0.74 0.53
C ARG A 72 4.72 -1.04 -0.65
N VAL A 73 3.61 -1.72 -0.42
CA VAL A 73 2.66 -2.05 -1.49
C VAL A 73 2.07 -0.77 -2.07
N ILE A 74 1.65 0.16 -1.20
CA ILE A 74 1.05 1.42 -1.63
C ILE A 74 2.01 2.22 -2.50
N VAL A 75 3.24 2.43 -2.02
CA VAL A 75 4.21 3.23 -2.76
C VAL A 75 4.55 2.57 -4.08
N GLU A 76 4.68 1.24 -4.09
CA GLU A 76 4.99 0.52 -5.31
C GLU A 76 3.92 0.74 -6.38
N GLU A 77 2.63 0.65 -6.01
CA GLU A 77 1.56 0.87 -6.97
C GLU A 77 1.45 2.33 -7.40
N LEU A 78 1.61 3.26 -6.47
CA LEU A 78 1.56 4.68 -6.82
C LEU A 78 2.70 5.11 -7.74
N LEU A 79 3.87 4.51 -7.56
CA LEU A 79 5.02 4.83 -8.41
C LEU A 79 4.78 4.45 -9.87
N HIS A 80 3.90 3.49 -10.14
CA HIS A 80 3.54 3.16 -11.53
C HIS A 80 2.92 4.34 -12.25
N LEU A 81 2.33 5.28 -11.53
CA LEU A 81 1.74 6.47 -12.16
C LEU A 81 2.80 7.51 -12.51
N LYS A 82 3.99 7.39 -11.94
CA LYS A 82 5.07 8.33 -12.16
C LYS A 82 6.20 7.74 -12.99
N VAL A 83 6.53 6.47 -12.75
CA VAL A 83 7.60 5.77 -13.43
C VAL A 83 7.08 4.38 -13.80
N PRO A 84 6.57 4.18 -15.01
CA PRO A 84 5.91 2.92 -15.37
C PRO A 84 6.81 1.69 -15.35
N ASN A 85 8.10 1.85 -15.62
CA ASN A 85 9.02 0.73 -15.72
C ASN A 85 9.72 0.43 -14.40
N HIS A 86 9.83 -0.84 -14.04
CA HIS A 86 10.54 -1.27 -12.82
C HIS A 86 12.05 -1.28 -13.02
N GLY A 87 12.60 -0.18 -13.50
CA GLY A 87 14.04 -0.06 -13.69
C GLY A 87 14.73 0.52 -12.47
N LYS A 88 15.95 1.01 -12.67
CA LYS A 88 16.74 1.55 -11.58
C LYS A 88 16.11 2.76 -10.92
N LEU A 89 15.47 3.63 -11.70
CA LEU A 89 14.83 4.82 -11.15
C LEU A 89 13.67 4.42 -10.25
N PHE A 90 12.84 3.47 -10.69
CA PHE A 90 11.72 2.98 -9.89
C PHE A 90 12.21 2.46 -8.54
N LYS A 91 13.23 1.60 -8.57
CA LYS A 91 13.77 0.99 -7.34
C LYS A 91 14.37 2.03 -6.41
N ALA A 92 15.06 3.01 -6.98
CA ALA A 92 15.68 4.08 -6.18
C ALA A 92 14.62 4.95 -5.52
N LEU A 93 13.56 5.29 -6.26
CA LEU A 93 12.47 6.09 -5.71
C LEU A 93 11.70 5.33 -4.64
N LEU A 94 11.42 4.05 -4.88
CA LEU A 94 10.73 3.23 -3.89
C LEU A 94 11.50 3.21 -2.57
N LYS A 95 12.78 2.96 -2.63
CA LYS A 95 13.64 2.93 -1.46
C LYS A 95 13.65 4.29 -0.75
N SER A 96 13.77 5.36 -1.53
CA SER A 96 13.84 6.71 -0.99
C SER A 96 12.56 7.11 -0.26
N TYR A 97 11.41 6.87 -0.88
CA TYR A 97 10.14 7.22 -0.25
C TYR A 97 9.89 6.41 1.02
N LEU A 98 10.20 5.12 1.01
CA LEU A 98 10.01 4.28 2.19
C LEU A 98 10.93 4.70 3.33
N ALA A 99 12.15 5.11 3.04
CA ALA A 99 13.07 5.60 4.05
C ALA A 99 12.55 6.90 4.68
N GLU A 100 12.02 7.81 3.85
CA GLU A 100 11.43 9.06 4.36
C GLU A 100 10.23 8.78 5.24
N GLY A 101 9.41 7.80 4.86
CA GLY A 101 8.22 7.47 5.61
C GLY A 101 8.52 6.88 6.98
N GLU A 102 9.70 6.32 7.16
CA GLU A 102 10.11 5.75 8.44
C GLU A 102 10.69 6.79 9.37
N GLY A 103 11.14 7.88 8.81
CA GLY A 103 11.80 8.92 9.54
C GLY A 103 10.86 9.87 10.17
#